data_44aec77953c8a3794de7892517b18b7c
#
_entry.id   44aec77953c8a3794de7892517b18b7c
#
_cell.length_a   1.000
_cell.length_b   1.000
_cell.length_c   1.000
_cell.angle_alpha   90.00
_cell.angle_beta   90.00
_cell.angle_gamma   90.00
#
_symmetry.space_group_name_H-M   'P 1'
#
loop_
_entity.id
_entity.type
_entity.pdbx_description
1 polymer ?
#
loop_
_entity_poly.entity_id
_entity_poly.type
_entity_poly.pdbx_seq_one_letter_code
_entity_poly.pdbx_strand_id
1 'polypeptide(L)'
;MVTFDFAKTPITKIVDAIIINSSKSGSSDIHFDPREDGLIVRIRVDGDLMDYTFIPKVYERNLTTRLKLMAGMNITESRLPQDGAIKGKFDGKDLDMRVSSLPTNEGEKIVIRILDYSRSLSGIDKLGFNSTNFAKLKNMIAAPNGIILVTGATGSGKSTTTYSILQVLNKERTNIITVEDPIEMNIEGMNQVQVNSEIGLDFATVLRSILRQDPNVILIGEIRDSETAKIAVRASITGHLVLSTLHTNNSLSTIERLLDMDVERYLLSTALTGIISQRLAKTVCTSCRKKRPTTPYEKKVFKLALKKDIEEIYDANHDGCPKCNKGYHGRIAIQEVLEIDDDIRNILANPNVRKEDLKRLVYGSGNVITLLQDGLQKILEGFTTFEEIYRIIEIDNDINDSCYESFTKAVTEEQRIELDKKRTKELNELKRLESVSATKVANDTSSIVDKKQLIPTTTMTPSNPTNININPTSAPIVVPPKDSKTIATQAVVKNEGNVTPLNPNKENIKPVPTQQPQIKSENKPVTPPKKEATPPIVVTPKITPTNPVIPQVINTEKGVTPPIVVTPKITPTNPVIPQVINTKKEVTPISITPLMPNKSA
;
A
#
# COMPACT_ATOMS: atom_id res chain seq x y z
N MET A 1 -26.18 0.58 -15.58
CA MET A 1 -25.29 -0.49 -16.10
C MET A 1 -25.03 -0.26 -17.57
N VAL A 2 -23.79 -0.47 -18.02
CA VAL A 2 -23.42 -0.48 -19.44
C VAL A 2 -23.87 -1.80 -20.04
N THR A 3 -24.44 -1.77 -21.26
CA THR A 3 -24.87 -2.98 -21.98
C THR A 3 -23.96 -3.24 -23.17
N PHE A 4 -23.56 -4.48 -23.36
CA PHE A 4 -22.78 -4.93 -24.51
C PHE A 4 -23.62 -5.84 -25.40
N ASP A 5 -23.47 -5.73 -26.73
CA ASP A 5 -24.04 -6.66 -27.67
C ASP A 5 -23.08 -7.85 -27.85
N PHE A 6 -23.30 -8.90 -27.06
CA PHE A 6 -22.45 -10.10 -27.06
C PHE A 6 -22.57 -10.92 -28.34
N ALA A 7 -23.64 -10.75 -29.13
CA ALA A 7 -23.83 -11.44 -30.39
C ALA A 7 -22.94 -10.85 -31.50
N LYS A 8 -22.67 -9.55 -31.45
CA LYS A 8 -21.92 -8.82 -32.47
C LYS A 8 -20.50 -8.45 -32.06
N THR A 9 -20.23 -8.38 -30.77
CA THR A 9 -18.94 -7.88 -30.26
C THR A 9 -18.08 -9.04 -29.72
N PRO A 10 -16.89 -9.28 -30.28
CA PRO A 10 -15.96 -10.28 -29.74
C PRO A 10 -15.63 -10.03 -28.27
N ILE A 11 -15.50 -11.09 -27.47
CA ILE A 11 -15.16 -11.04 -26.05
C ILE A 11 -13.87 -10.23 -25.78
N THR A 12 -12.89 -10.33 -26.67
CA THR A 12 -11.65 -9.56 -26.57
C THR A 12 -11.91 -8.05 -26.54
N LYS A 13 -12.78 -7.55 -27.43
CA LYS A 13 -13.15 -6.13 -27.47
C LYS A 13 -14.00 -5.71 -26.27
N ILE A 14 -14.83 -6.61 -25.73
CA ILE A 14 -15.62 -6.35 -24.53
C ILE A 14 -14.68 -6.19 -23.33
N VAL A 15 -13.72 -7.08 -23.14
CA VAL A 15 -12.70 -6.98 -22.07
C VAL A 15 -11.91 -5.67 -22.20
N ASP A 16 -11.42 -5.35 -23.40
CA ASP A 16 -10.69 -4.12 -23.64
C ASP A 16 -11.55 -2.89 -23.32
N ALA A 17 -12.83 -2.88 -23.73
CA ALA A 17 -13.76 -1.79 -23.43
C ALA A 17 -14.05 -1.65 -21.93
N ILE A 18 -14.18 -2.77 -21.20
CA ILE A 18 -14.35 -2.75 -19.74
C ILE A 18 -13.12 -2.09 -19.10
N ILE A 19 -11.90 -2.50 -19.46
CA ILE A 19 -10.65 -1.95 -18.91
C ILE A 19 -10.52 -0.45 -19.25
N ILE A 20 -10.71 -0.08 -20.51
CA ILE A 20 -10.59 1.32 -20.97
C ILE A 20 -11.59 2.23 -20.26
N ASN A 21 -12.86 1.83 -20.19
CA ASN A 21 -13.89 2.65 -19.57
C ASN A 21 -13.72 2.73 -18.05
N SER A 22 -13.27 1.65 -17.40
CA SER A 22 -12.94 1.64 -15.98
C SER A 22 -11.77 2.59 -15.68
N SER A 23 -10.71 2.56 -16.50
CA SER A 23 -9.59 3.49 -16.37
C SER A 23 -10.03 4.95 -16.60
N LYS A 24 -10.86 5.23 -17.62
CA LYS A 24 -11.44 6.56 -17.87
C LYS A 24 -12.29 7.08 -16.71
N SER A 25 -13.03 6.18 -16.05
CA SER A 25 -13.84 6.51 -14.88
C SER A 25 -12.99 6.70 -13.61
N GLY A 26 -11.67 6.50 -13.67
CA GLY A 26 -10.77 6.59 -12.53
C GLY A 26 -10.95 5.48 -11.51
N SER A 27 -11.41 4.30 -11.93
CA SER A 27 -11.55 3.17 -11.03
C SER A 27 -10.20 2.60 -10.62
N SER A 28 -10.09 2.20 -9.36
CA SER A 28 -8.92 1.52 -8.81
C SER A 28 -8.92 0.01 -9.04
N ASP A 29 -10.12 -0.60 -9.03
CA ASP A 29 -10.27 -2.05 -9.16
C ASP A 29 -11.48 -2.38 -10.04
N ILE A 30 -11.38 -3.48 -10.82
CA ILE A 30 -12.48 -4.09 -11.57
C ILE A 30 -12.69 -5.48 -10.99
N HIS A 31 -13.91 -5.77 -10.55
CA HIS A 31 -14.30 -7.06 -9.99
C HIS A 31 -15.19 -7.79 -10.97
N PHE A 32 -14.85 -9.03 -11.28
CA PHE A 32 -15.66 -9.97 -12.03
C PHE A 32 -16.16 -11.02 -11.04
N ASP A 33 -17.38 -10.87 -10.58
CA ASP A 33 -17.98 -11.70 -9.54
C ASP A 33 -18.92 -12.72 -10.16
N PRO A 34 -18.59 -14.03 -10.10
CA PRO A 34 -19.45 -15.07 -10.65
C PRO A 34 -20.74 -15.20 -9.83
N ARG A 35 -21.83 -15.47 -10.54
CA ARG A 35 -23.16 -15.73 -10.06
C ARG A 35 -23.73 -16.95 -10.78
N GLU A 36 -24.87 -17.43 -10.32
CA GLU A 36 -25.57 -18.55 -10.95
C GLU A 36 -25.90 -18.28 -12.42
N ASP A 37 -26.35 -17.07 -12.75
CA ASP A 37 -26.79 -16.61 -14.07
C ASP A 37 -25.70 -15.97 -14.94
N GLY A 38 -24.49 -15.66 -14.38
CA GLY A 38 -23.39 -15.07 -15.11
C GLY A 38 -22.35 -14.37 -14.24
N LEU A 39 -21.69 -13.35 -14.78
CA LEU A 39 -20.73 -12.53 -14.06
C LEU A 39 -21.28 -11.12 -13.86
N ILE A 40 -21.33 -10.64 -12.62
CA ILE A 40 -21.50 -9.22 -12.35
C ILE A 40 -20.12 -8.55 -12.40
N VAL A 41 -19.98 -7.58 -13.29
CA VAL A 41 -18.78 -6.73 -13.32
C VAL A 41 -19.04 -5.49 -12.48
N ARG A 42 -18.19 -5.26 -11.48
CA ARG A 42 -18.25 -4.09 -10.61
C ARG A 42 -16.94 -3.31 -10.68
N ILE A 43 -17.02 -2.01 -10.60
CA ILE A 43 -15.84 -1.13 -10.58
C ILE A 43 -15.78 -0.38 -9.25
N ARG A 44 -14.57 -0.17 -8.75
CA ARG A 44 -14.34 0.62 -7.54
C ARG A 44 -13.88 2.03 -7.94
N VAL A 45 -14.72 3.04 -7.69
CA VAL A 45 -14.42 4.44 -7.98
C VAL A 45 -14.46 5.23 -6.67
N ASP A 46 -13.41 5.97 -6.37
CA ASP A 46 -13.24 6.76 -5.14
C ASP A 46 -13.52 5.99 -3.85
N GLY A 47 -13.22 4.68 -3.86
CA GLY A 47 -13.42 3.76 -2.74
C GLY A 47 -14.74 3.00 -2.75
N ASP A 48 -15.76 3.46 -3.47
CA ASP A 48 -17.06 2.81 -3.57
C ASP A 48 -17.10 1.78 -4.69
N LEU A 49 -17.68 0.62 -4.40
CA LEU A 49 -17.92 -0.44 -5.37
C LEU A 49 -19.28 -0.26 -6.03
N MET A 50 -19.31 -0.20 -7.36
CA MET A 50 -20.52 0.05 -8.16
C MET A 50 -20.70 -1.00 -9.23
N ASP A 51 -21.94 -1.41 -9.49
CA ASP A 51 -22.26 -2.29 -10.61
C ASP A 51 -22.01 -1.57 -11.95
N TYR A 52 -21.27 -2.23 -12.82
CA TYR A 52 -20.90 -1.67 -14.12
C TYR A 52 -21.65 -2.35 -15.26
N THR A 53 -21.56 -3.68 -15.37
CA THR A 53 -22.22 -4.47 -16.40
C THR A 53 -22.47 -5.90 -15.93
N PHE A 54 -23.33 -6.62 -16.66
CA PHE A 54 -23.60 -8.03 -16.45
C PHE A 54 -23.18 -8.82 -17.68
N ILE A 55 -22.52 -9.95 -17.50
CA ILE A 55 -22.05 -10.88 -18.54
C ILE A 55 -22.84 -12.18 -18.40
N PRO A 56 -23.65 -12.57 -19.38
CA PRO A 56 -24.41 -13.82 -19.32
C PRO A 56 -23.52 -15.07 -19.17
N LYS A 57 -24.02 -16.10 -18.49
CA LYS A 57 -23.28 -17.34 -18.15
C LYS A 57 -22.58 -17.99 -19.34
N VAL A 58 -23.21 -17.94 -20.53
CA VAL A 58 -22.65 -18.49 -21.75
C VAL A 58 -21.30 -17.89 -22.13
N TYR A 59 -21.05 -16.64 -21.78
CA TYR A 59 -19.81 -15.92 -22.10
C TYR A 59 -18.78 -15.89 -20.96
N GLU A 60 -19.17 -16.32 -19.76
CA GLU A 60 -18.34 -16.29 -18.55
C GLU A 60 -16.98 -16.97 -18.76
N ARG A 61 -16.99 -18.23 -19.23
CA ARG A 61 -15.77 -19.01 -19.43
C ARG A 61 -14.82 -18.34 -20.43
N ASN A 62 -15.35 -17.82 -21.54
CA ASN A 62 -14.54 -17.18 -22.57
C ASN A 62 -13.91 -15.88 -22.05
N LEU A 63 -14.64 -15.12 -21.25
CA LEU A 63 -14.17 -13.88 -20.65
C LEU A 63 -13.08 -14.17 -19.60
N THR A 64 -13.32 -15.11 -18.69
CA THR A 64 -12.35 -15.56 -17.67
C THR A 64 -11.07 -16.08 -18.32
N THR A 65 -11.20 -16.93 -19.35
CA THR A 65 -10.04 -17.41 -20.12
C THR A 65 -9.25 -16.27 -20.76
N ARG A 66 -9.94 -15.27 -21.34
CA ARG A 66 -9.28 -14.09 -21.92
C ARG A 66 -8.51 -13.30 -20.88
N LEU A 67 -9.09 -13.05 -19.71
CA LEU A 67 -8.45 -12.33 -18.61
C LEU A 67 -7.21 -13.07 -18.09
N LYS A 68 -7.32 -14.38 -17.87
CA LYS A 68 -6.19 -15.22 -17.43
C LYS A 68 -5.07 -15.25 -18.47
N LEU A 69 -5.41 -15.37 -19.75
CA LEU A 69 -4.42 -15.32 -20.84
C LEU A 69 -3.67 -13.98 -20.87
N MET A 70 -4.40 -12.85 -20.75
CA MET A 70 -3.80 -11.52 -20.71
C MET A 70 -2.89 -11.33 -19.51
N ALA A 71 -3.23 -11.96 -18.36
CA ALA A 71 -2.48 -11.88 -17.12
C ALA A 71 -1.32 -12.88 -17.02
N GLY A 72 -1.09 -13.73 -18.03
CA GLY A 72 -0.04 -14.76 -18.00
C GLY A 72 -0.35 -15.92 -17.06
N MET A 73 -1.62 -16.13 -16.70
CA MET A 73 -2.07 -17.20 -15.80
C MET A 73 -2.33 -18.51 -16.55
N ASN A 74 -2.31 -19.62 -15.81
CA ASN A 74 -2.68 -20.94 -16.34
C ASN A 74 -4.20 -21.01 -16.59
N ILE A 75 -4.60 -21.05 -17.87
CA ILE A 75 -6.00 -21.10 -18.30
C ILE A 75 -6.69 -22.46 -18.08
N THR A 76 -5.91 -23.52 -17.86
CA THR A 76 -6.42 -24.88 -17.61
C THR A 76 -6.64 -25.20 -16.15
N GLU A 77 -6.04 -24.43 -15.24
CA GLU A 77 -6.21 -24.56 -13.79
C GLU A 77 -7.25 -23.55 -13.28
N SER A 78 -8.35 -24.04 -12.73
CA SER A 78 -9.46 -23.22 -12.21
C SER A 78 -9.78 -23.50 -10.73
N ARG A 79 -9.04 -24.41 -10.10
CA ARG A 79 -9.30 -24.87 -8.72
C ARG A 79 -8.37 -24.20 -7.70
N LEU A 80 -7.32 -23.56 -8.15
CA LEU A 80 -6.33 -22.89 -7.31
C LEU A 80 -6.33 -21.38 -7.56
N PRO A 81 -6.11 -20.57 -6.53
CA PRO A 81 -5.87 -19.13 -6.71
C PRO A 81 -4.65 -18.91 -7.60
N GLN A 82 -4.70 -17.85 -8.41
CA GLN A 82 -3.58 -17.45 -9.27
C GLN A 82 -3.46 -15.94 -9.26
N ASP A 83 -2.23 -15.46 -9.32
CA ASP A 83 -1.90 -14.06 -9.50
C ASP A 83 -1.16 -13.83 -10.82
N GLY A 84 -1.36 -12.67 -11.43
CA GLY A 84 -0.72 -12.30 -12.68
C GLY A 84 -0.72 -10.80 -12.91
N ALA A 85 -0.19 -10.37 -14.05
CA ALA A 85 -0.11 -8.96 -14.40
C ALA A 85 -0.44 -8.75 -15.88
N ILE A 86 -1.14 -7.65 -16.16
CA ILE A 86 -1.43 -7.19 -17.53
C ILE A 86 -0.72 -5.86 -17.72
N LYS A 87 0.23 -5.81 -18.67
CA LYS A 87 0.94 -4.58 -19.07
C LYS A 87 0.65 -4.30 -20.53
N GLY A 88 0.25 -3.07 -20.85
CA GLY A 88 -0.03 -2.72 -22.24
C GLY A 88 -0.61 -1.33 -22.43
N LYS A 89 -0.75 -0.95 -23.70
CA LYS A 89 -1.40 0.30 -24.10
C LYS A 89 -2.89 0.09 -24.32
N PHE A 90 -3.69 0.80 -23.54
CA PHE A 90 -5.14 0.83 -23.65
C PHE A 90 -5.58 2.27 -23.94
N ASP A 91 -6.17 2.49 -25.12
CA ASP A 91 -6.57 3.82 -25.58
C ASP A 91 -5.44 4.89 -25.48
N GLY A 92 -4.22 4.48 -25.87
CA GLY A 92 -3.03 5.32 -25.87
C GLY A 92 -2.36 5.55 -24.51
N LYS A 93 -2.93 5.04 -23.41
CA LYS A 93 -2.34 5.07 -22.07
C LYS A 93 -1.63 3.77 -21.76
N ASP A 94 -0.43 3.85 -21.22
CA ASP A 94 0.25 2.71 -20.65
C ASP A 94 -0.41 2.38 -19.29
N LEU A 95 -1.00 1.18 -19.20
CA LEU A 95 -1.60 0.66 -17.96
C LEU A 95 -0.80 -0.55 -17.49
N ASP A 96 -0.50 -0.55 -16.19
CA ASP A 96 -0.03 -1.72 -15.47
C ASP A 96 -1.16 -2.17 -14.55
N MET A 97 -1.53 -3.45 -14.61
CA MET A 97 -2.65 -4.00 -13.86
C MET A 97 -2.24 -5.31 -13.20
N ARG A 98 -2.55 -5.44 -11.92
CA ARG A 98 -2.43 -6.72 -11.19
C ARG A 98 -3.74 -7.45 -11.24
N VAL A 99 -3.68 -8.74 -11.47
CA VAL A 99 -4.86 -9.60 -11.63
C VAL A 99 -4.75 -10.73 -10.63
N SER A 100 -5.81 -10.94 -9.86
CA SER A 100 -5.91 -12.09 -8.96
C SER A 100 -7.17 -12.89 -9.29
N SER A 101 -7.04 -14.21 -9.40
CA SER A 101 -8.12 -15.17 -9.62
C SER A 101 -8.31 -16.01 -8.37
N LEU A 102 -9.57 -16.16 -7.95
CA LEU A 102 -9.95 -16.94 -6.79
C LEU A 102 -11.10 -17.91 -7.16
N PRO A 103 -10.94 -19.23 -6.97
CA PRO A 103 -12.02 -20.18 -7.15
C PRO A 103 -13.16 -19.93 -6.16
N THR A 104 -14.39 -19.93 -6.66
CA THR A 104 -15.62 -19.86 -5.85
C THR A 104 -16.60 -20.96 -6.28
N ASN A 105 -17.68 -21.14 -5.52
CA ASN A 105 -18.70 -22.15 -5.85
C ASN A 105 -19.37 -21.91 -7.21
N GLU A 106 -19.52 -20.64 -7.62
CA GLU A 106 -20.21 -20.25 -8.86
C GLU A 106 -19.27 -20.09 -10.05
N GLY A 107 -17.96 -20.13 -9.84
CA GLY A 107 -16.93 -19.94 -10.86
C GLY A 107 -15.68 -19.25 -10.34
N GLU A 108 -14.83 -18.76 -11.24
CA GLU A 108 -13.62 -18.02 -10.84
C GLU A 108 -13.94 -16.53 -10.69
N LYS A 109 -13.80 -16.02 -9.47
CA LYS A 109 -13.79 -14.58 -9.21
C LYS A 109 -12.47 -14.00 -9.68
N ILE A 110 -12.50 -12.92 -10.47
CA ILE A 110 -11.30 -12.20 -10.90
C ILE A 110 -11.37 -10.75 -10.41
N VAL A 111 -10.26 -10.26 -9.89
CA VAL A 111 -10.09 -8.85 -9.54
C VAL A 111 -8.90 -8.30 -10.28
N ILE A 112 -9.10 -7.18 -10.96
CA ILE A 112 -8.05 -6.43 -11.66
C ILE A 112 -7.84 -5.13 -10.90
N ARG A 113 -6.66 -4.91 -10.34
CA ARG A 113 -6.22 -3.62 -9.80
C ARG A 113 -5.55 -2.81 -10.89
N ILE A 114 -6.08 -1.63 -11.17
CA ILE A 114 -5.52 -0.70 -12.15
C ILE A 114 -4.51 0.20 -11.44
N LEU A 115 -3.26 0.14 -11.86
CA LEU A 115 -2.19 0.99 -11.36
C LEU A 115 -2.07 2.20 -12.32
N ASP A 116 -2.82 3.27 -12.02
CA ASP A 116 -2.75 4.52 -12.80
C ASP A 116 -1.72 5.48 -12.17
N TYR A 117 -0.52 5.43 -12.68
CA TYR A 117 0.62 6.19 -12.17
C TYR A 117 0.59 7.67 -12.57
N SER A 118 -0.21 8.06 -13.55
CA SER A 118 -0.27 9.45 -14.04
C SER A 118 -0.72 10.42 -12.95
N ARG A 119 -1.50 9.95 -11.97
CA ARG A 119 -1.93 10.73 -10.80
C ARG A 119 -0.89 10.80 -9.70
N SER A 120 -0.10 9.75 -9.53
CA SER A 120 0.97 9.67 -8.51
C SER A 120 2.15 10.58 -8.82
N LEU A 121 2.34 10.94 -10.08
CA LEU A 121 3.41 11.81 -10.56
C LEU A 121 3.05 13.31 -10.59
N SER A 122 1.98 13.70 -9.90
CA SER A 122 1.46 15.08 -9.98
C SER A 122 2.29 16.13 -9.23
N GLY A 123 3.34 15.73 -8.50
CA GLY A 123 4.17 16.58 -7.67
C GLY A 123 3.59 16.79 -6.25
N ILE A 124 4.48 17.12 -5.30
CA ILE A 124 4.10 17.27 -3.88
C ILE A 124 3.12 18.42 -3.64
N ASP A 125 3.09 19.43 -4.50
CA ASP A 125 2.19 20.59 -4.40
C ASP A 125 0.71 20.20 -4.55
N LYS A 126 0.42 19.09 -5.24
CA LYS A 126 -0.94 18.60 -5.49
C LYS A 126 -1.44 17.58 -4.50
N LEU A 127 -0.64 17.23 -3.49
CA LEU A 127 -1.02 16.25 -2.46
C LEU A 127 -2.04 16.79 -1.44
N GLY A 128 -2.41 18.07 -1.51
CA GLY A 128 -3.43 18.66 -0.67
C GLY A 128 -2.94 19.05 0.74
N PHE A 129 -1.65 19.22 0.95
CA PHE A 129 -1.12 19.78 2.20
C PHE A 129 -1.60 21.22 2.40
N ASN A 130 -2.00 21.55 3.63
CA ASN A 130 -2.14 22.96 4.00
C ASN A 130 -0.76 23.65 4.07
N SER A 131 -0.72 24.98 4.07
CA SER A 131 0.53 25.75 4.00
C SER A 131 1.53 25.41 5.12
N THR A 132 1.05 25.21 6.34
CA THR A 132 1.87 24.86 7.51
C THR A 132 2.48 23.48 7.37
N ASN A 133 1.66 22.47 7.08
CA ASN A 133 2.12 21.09 6.88
C ASN A 133 3.05 20.98 5.67
N PHE A 134 2.82 21.77 4.61
CA PHE A 134 3.68 21.80 3.44
C PHE A 134 5.06 22.41 3.74
N ALA A 135 5.14 23.45 4.57
CA ALA A 135 6.40 24.01 5.02
C ALA A 135 7.21 22.97 5.82
N LYS A 136 6.58 22.28 6.77
CA LYS A 136 7.21 21.19 7.54
C LYS A 136 7.70 20.06 6.61
N LEU A 137 6.89 19.64 5.65
CA LEU A 137 7.29 18.64 4.67
C LEU A 137 8.57 19.05 3.92
N LYS A 138 8.66 20.31 3.48
CA LYS A 138 9.85 20.82 2.80
C LYS A 138 11.09 20.78 3.70
N ASN A 139 10.96 21.15 4.98
CA ASN A 139 12.05 21.07 5.94
C ASN A 139 12.52 19.61 6.11
N MET A 140 11.58 18.69 6.30
CA MET A 140 11.88 17.26 6.46
C MET A 140 12.62 16.69 5.24
N ILE A 141 12.17 17.02 4.03
CA ILE A 141 12.79 16.54 2.77
C ILE A 141 14.18 17.17 2.55
N ALA A 142 14.42 18.37 3.05
CA ALA A 142 15.71 19.05 2.95
C ALA A 142 16.75 18.52 3.94
N ALA A 143 16.36 17.69 4.91
CA ALA A 143 17.29 17.10 5.87
C ALA A 143 18.30 16.18 5.15
N PRO A 144 19.60 16.26 5.49
CA PRO A 144 20.63 15.46 4.84
C PRO A 144 20.53 13.97 5.18
N ASN A 145 19.99 13.64 6.34
CA ASN A 145 19.81 12.29 6.86
C ASN A 145 18.66 12.28 7.86
N GLY A 146 18.22 11.11 8.25
CA GLY A 146 17.12 10.91 9.18
C GLY A 146 16.06 9.97 8.60
N ILE A 147 14.99 9.73 9.34
CA ILE A 147 13.88 8.90 8.89
C ILE A 147 12.58 9.71 8.82
N ILE A 148 11.92 9.68 7.67
CA ILE A 148 10.59 10.24 7.44
C ILE A 148 9.61 9.10 7.26
N LEU A 149 8.55 9.08 8.06
CA LEU A 149 7.53 8.04 8.03
C LEU A 149 6.21 8.56 7.49
N VAL A 150 5.64 7.87 6.52
CA VAL A 150 4.29 8.14 6.03
C VAL A 150 3.35 7.05 6.55
N THR A 151 2.34 7.44 7.32
CA THR A 151 1.51 6.47 8.05
C THR A 151 0.02 6.61 7.73
N GLY A 152 -0.71 5.55 7.98
CA GLY A 152 -2.15 5.52 7.72
C GLY A 152 -2.65 4.14 7.31
N ALA A 153 -3.97 3.97 7.26
CA ALA A 153 -4.61 2.73 6.82
C ALA A 153 -4.29 2.39 5.35
N THR A 154 -4.60 1.18 4.93
CA THR A 154 -4.54 0.79 3.52
C THR A 154 -5.44 1.71 2.68
N GLY A 155 -4.93 2.20 1.55
CA GLY A 155 -5.67 3.12 0.69
C GLY A 155 -5.69 4.58 1.16
N SER A 156 -4.89 4.97 2.17
CA SER A 156 -4.77 6.37 2.61
C SER A 156 -3.88 7.25 1.72
N GLY A 157 -3.26 6.69 0.68
CA GLY A 157 -2.41 7.42 -0.26
C GLY A 157 -0.93 7.47 0.12
N LYS A 158 -0.46 6.61 1.03
CA LYS A 158 0.94 6.58 1.49
C LYS A 158 1.93 6.47 0.32
N SER A 159 1.74 5.49 -0.56
CA SER A 159 2.62 5.25 -1.72
C SER A 159 2.68 6.47 -2.64
N THR A 160 1.54 7.12 -2.91
CA THR A 160 1.48 8.36 -3.71
C THR A 160 2.32 9.47 -3.07
N THR A 161 2.17 9.68 -1.76
CA THR A 161 2.95 10.70 -1.02
C THR A 161 4.43 10.36 -1.02
N THR A 162 4.78 9.10 -0.75
CA THR A 162 6.17 8.64 -0.71
C THR A 162 6.85 8.78 -2.07
N TYR A 163 6.20 8.34 -3.15
CA TYR A 163 6.74 8.49 -4.51
C TYR A 163 6.85 9.95 -4.95
N SER A 164 5.89 10.82 -4.55
CA SER A 164 5.99 12.25 -4.84
C SER A 164 7.18 12.90 -4.11
N ILE A 165 7.50 12.46 -2.88
CA ILE A 165 8.70 12.89 -2.16
C ILE A 165 9.95 12.39 -2.89
N LEU A 166 9.99 11.11 -3.26
CA LEU A 166 11.12 10.55 -4.01
C LEU A 166 11.40 11.27 -5.31
N GLN A 167 10.37 11.69 -6.05
CA GLN A 167 10.54 12.48 -7.27
C GLN A 167 11.23 13.83 -7.03
N VAL A 168 10.92 14.51 -5.92
CA VAL A 168 11.61 15.75 -5.54
C VAL A 168 13.08 15.49 -5.22
N LEU A 169 13.39 14.34 -4.62
CA LEU A 169 14.74 13.93 -4.25
C LEU A 169 15.53 13.33 -5.43
N ASN A 170 14.86 12.88 -6.48
CA ASN A 170 15.46 12.24 -7.65
C ASN A 170 16.16 13.25 -8.54
N LYS A 171 17.42 13.49 -8.25
CA LYS A 171 18.31 14.39 -9.01
C LYS A 171 19.49 13.59 -9.55
N GLU A 172 20.14 14.06 -10.61
CA GLU A 172 21.26 13.38 -11.27
C GLU A 172 22.40 12.92 -10.32
N ARG A 173 22.56 13.62 -9.18
CA ARG A 173 23.62 13.33 -8.21
C ARG A 173 23.14 12.56 -6.98
N THR A 174 21.90 12.09 -6.98
CA THR A 174 21.29 11.42 -5.83
C THR A 174 21.13 9.94 -6.15
N ASN A 175 21.81 9.08 -5.43
CA ASN A 175 21.59 7.64 -5.53
C ASN A 175 20.40 7.24 -4.65
N ILE A 176 19.28 6.90 -5.29
CA ILE A 176 18.05 6.44 -4.62
C ILE A 176 17.91 4.94 -4.83
N ILE A 177 17.77 4.21 -3.74
CA ILE A 177 17.52 2.76 -3.78
C ILE A 177 16.29 2.44 -2.97
N THR A 178 15.38 1.62 -3.53
CA THR A 178 14.16 1.21 -2.85
C THR A 178 14.12 -0.30 -2.62
N VAL A 179 13.40 -0.73 -1.58
CA VAL A 179 12.98 -2.11 -1.37
C VAL A 179 11.48 -2.13 -1.10
N GLU A 180 10.73 -2.89 -1.90
CA GLU A 180 9.27 -2.82 -1.96
C GLU A 180 8.62 -4.21 -2.10
N ASP A 181 7.38 -4.35 -1.61
CA ASP A 181 6.61 -5.60 -1.66
C ASP A 181 5.14 -5.35 -2.10
N PRO A 182 4.91 -5.35 -3.41
CA PRO A 182 5.84 -5.25 -4.51
C PRO A 182 6.07 -3.80 -4.97
N ILE A 183 6.96 -3.60 -5.95
CA ILE A 183 7.13 -2.29 -6.61
C ILE A 183 5.80 -1.88 -7.23
N GLU A 184 5.27 -0.71 -6.79
CA GLU A 184 4.00 -0.20 -7.33
C GLU A 184 4.20 0.48 -8.69
N MET A 185 5.30 1.20 -8.86
CA MET A 185 5.59 1.98 -10.06
C MET A 185 7.09 2.02 -10.33
N ASN A 186 7.50 1.77 -11.57
CA ASN A 186 8.88 1.97 -11.98
C ASN A 186 9.15 3.46 -12.20
N ILE A 187 10.19 3.99 -11.58
CA ILE A 187 10.62 5.39 -11.70
C ILE A 187 12.02 5.43 -12.30
N GLU A 188 12.15 6.14 -13.39
CA GLU A 188 13.45 6.36 -14.04
C GLU A 188 14.42 7.08 -13.09
N GLY A 189 15.68 6.64 -13.08
CA GLY A 189 16.72 7.20 -12.20
C GLY A 189 16.76 6.62 -10.80
N MET A 190 15.96 5.60 -10.46
CA MET A 190 15.97 4.90 -9.18
C MET A 190 16.28 3.43 -9.33
N ASN A 191 16.96 2.87 -8.35
CA ASN A 191 17.24 1.43 -8.26
C ASN A 191 16.19 0.78 -7.36
N GLN A 192 15.22 0.09 -7.94
CA GLN A 192 14.08 -0.47 -7.20
C GLN A 192 14.24 -1.99 -7.08
N VAL A 193 14.22 -2.50 -5.85
CA VAL A 193 14.34 -3.93 -5.52
C VAL A 193 12.99 -4.43 -5.03
N GLN A 194 12.47 -5.48 -5.66
CA GLN A 194 11.27 -6.15 -5.21
C GLN A 194 11.61 -7.32 -4.30
N VAL A 195 10.95 -7.38 -3.15
CA VAL A 195 11.01 -8.52 -2.23
C VAL A 195 10.55 -9.80 -2.94
N ASN A 196 11.24 -10.90 -2.65
CA ASN A 196 10.89 -12.24 -3.10
C ASN A 196 11.18 -13.26 -1.98
N SER A 197 10.14 -13.58 -1.21
CA SER A 197 10.24 -14.50 -0.08
C SER A 197 10.59 -15.93 -0.48
N GLU A 198 10.29 -16.36 -1.71
CA GLU A 198 10.60 -17.72 -2.20
C GLU A 198 12.09 -18.00 -2.25
N ILE A 199 12.91 -16.97 -2.48
CA ILE A 199 14.36 -17.06 -2.52
C ILE A 199 15.03 -16.44 -1.30
N GLY A 200 14.28 -16.08 -0.25
CA GLY A 200 14.79 -15.45 0.96
C GLY A 200 15.23 -13.98 0.79
N LEU A 201 14.77 -13.31 -0.28
CA LEU A 201 15.02 -11.88 -0.51
C LEU A 201 13.98 -11.04 0.22
N ASP A 202 14.15 -10.86 1.52
CA ASP A 202 13.28 -10.08 2.41
C ASP A 202 13.76 -8.64 2.63
N PHE A 203 12.95 -7.81 3.30
CA PHE A 203 13.28 -6.42 3.58
C PHE A 203 14.60 -6.24 4.32
N ALA A 204 14.85 -7.03 5.37
CA ALA A 204 16.05 -6.91 6.20
C ALA A 204 17.32 -7.30 5.42
N THR A 205 17.26 -8.37 4.65
CA THR A 205 18.38 -8.86 3.82
C THR A 205 18.72 -7.84 2.72
N VAL A 206 17.72 -7.33 2.01
CA VAL A 206 17.91 -6.32 0.97
C VAL A 206 18.46 -5.03 1.58
N LEU A 207 17.91 -4.55 2.69
CA LEU A 207 18.32 -3.31 3.33
C LEU A 207 19.79 -3.36 3.79
N ARG A 208 20.26 -4.49 4.36
CA ARG A 208 21.68 -4.69 4.67
C ARG A 208 22.57 -4.60 3.43
N SER A 209 22.07 -5.03 2.28
CA SER A 209 22.81 -4.94 1.02
C SER A 209 22.81 -3.54 0.43
N ILE A 210 21.69 -2.83 0.53
CA ILE A 210 21.53 -1.42 0.11
C ILE A 210 22.58 -0.54 0.80
N LEU A 211 22.83 -0.73 2.09
CA LEU A 211 23.82 0.04 2.86
C LEU A 211 25.27 -0.10 2.36
N ARG A 212 25.55 -1.02 1.45
CA ARG A 212 26.86 -1.19 0.78
C ARG A 212 26.86 -0.70 -0.67
N GLN A 213 25.78 -0.03 -1.10
CA GLN A 213 25.59 0.48 -2.46
C GLN A 213 25.71 2.00 -2.55
N ASP A 214 26.31 2.64 -1.53
CA ASP A 214 26.47 4.10 -1.44
C ASP A 214 25.18 4.90 -1.70
N PRO A 215 24.06 4.58 -1.00
CA PRO A 215 22.80 5.27 -1.20
C PRO A 215 22.80 6.64 -0.51
N ASN A 216 22.18 7.65 -1.15
CA ASN A 216 21.86 8.91 -0.47
C ASN A 216 20.47 8.82 0.17
N VAL A 217 19.52 8.20 -0.55
CA VAL A 217 18.13 8.05 -0.14
C VAL A 217 17.74 6.58 -0.22
N ILE A 218 17.08 6.09 0.81
CA ILE A 218 16.58 4.71 0.88
C ILE A 218 15.07 4.75 1.09
N LEU A 219 14.29 4.10 0.22
CA LEU A 219 12.90 3.80 0.50
C LEU A 219 12.77 2.36 0.99
N ILE A 220 12.13 2.18 2.13
CA ILE A 220 11.64 0.89 2.62
C ILE A 220 10.13 0.92 2.46
N GLY A 221 9.56 0.09 1.59
CA GLY A 221 8.13 0.11 1.26
C GLY A 221 7.25 0.15 2.51
N GLU A 222 7.53 -0.72 3.48
CA GLU A 222 6.93 -0.66 4.80
C GLU A 222 7.81 -1.35 5.86
N ILE A 223 7.65 -0.95 7.14
CA ILE A 223 8.28 -1.59 8.29
C ILE A 223 7.23 -2.45 8.98
N ARG A 224 7.43 -3.79 8.95
CA ARG A 224 6.52 -4.77 9.58
C ARG A 224 7.09 -5.38 10.85
N ASP A 225 8.40 -5.44 10.99
CA ASP A 225 9.13 -6.19 12.01
C ASP A 225 10.23 -5.37 12.68
N SER A 226 10.66 -5.84 13.85
CA SER A 226 11.68 -5.22 14.69
C SER A 226 13.06 -5.16 14.01
N GLU A 227 13.42 -6.16 13.20
CA GLU A 227 14.71 -6.22 12.55
C GLU A 227 14.84 -5.14 11.49
N THR A 228 13.85 -5.04 10.59
CA THR A 228 13.77 -3.98 9.57
C THR A 228 13.75 -2.59 10.20
N ALA A 229 12.98 -2.40 11.30
CA ALA A 229 12.92 -1.14 12.03
C ALA A 229 14.30 -0.72 12.57
N LYS A 230 15.01 -1.62 13.23
CA LYS A 230 16.35 -1.35 13.80
C LYS A 230 17.38 -1.03 12.73
N ILE A 231 17.35 -1.72 11.58
CA ILE A 231 18.26 -1.43 10.45
C ILE A 231 17.95 -0.07 9.84
N ALA A 232 16.66 0.26 9.63
CA ALA A 232 16.20 1.54 9.08
C ALA A 232 16.65 2.73 9.95
N VAL A 233 16.47 2.63 11.27
CA VAL A 233 16.89 3.63 12.23
C VAL A 233 18.41 3.80 12.24
N ARG A 234 19.18 2.71 12.23
CA ARG A 234 20.65 2.79 12.13
C ARG A 234 21.12 3.42 10.81
N ALA A 235 20.50 3.06 9.69
CA ALA A 235 20.79 3.66 8.39
C ALA A 235 20.62 5.18 8.42
N SER A 236 19.53 5.68 9.02
CA SER A 236 19.24 7.10 9.10
C SER A 236 20.25 7.87 9.98
N ILE A 237 20.76 7.25 11.06
CA ILE A 237 21.79 7.86 11.93
C ILE A 237 23.15 7.88 11.23
N THR A 238 23.42 6.90 10.36
CA THR A 238 24.72 6.78 9.65
C THR A 238 24.80 7.60 8.37
N GLY A 239 23.92 8.56 8.15
CA GLY A 239 24.05 9.55 7.09
C GLY A 239 23.11 9.39 5.91
N HIS A 240 22.12 8.48 5.98
CA HIS A 240 21.17 8.25 4.90
C HIS A 240 19.81 8.89 5.19
N LEU A 241 19.15 9.44 4.18
CA LEU A 241 17.75 9.83 4.29
C LEU A 241 16.87 8.62 4.01
N VAL A 242 16.16 8.14 5.04
CA VAL A 242 15.29 6.96 4.96
C VAL A 242 13.83 7.40 4.88
N LEU A 243 13.12 6.89 3.89
CA LEU A 243 11.66 7.00 3.77
C LEU A 243 11.04 5.64 4.05
N SER A 244 9.95 5.59 4.80
CA SER A 244 9.21 4.33 4.97
C SER A 244 7.75 4.56 5.29
N THR A 245 6.96 3.48 5.30
CA THR A 245 5.56 3.54 5.69
C THR A 245 5.26 2.62 6.87
N LEU A 246 4.22 2.99 7.64
CA LEU A 246 3.67 2.22 8.74
C LEU A 246 2.14 2.24 8.71
N HIS A 247 1.52 1.23 9.31
CA HIS A 247 0.07 1.15 9.46
C HIS A 247 -0.34 1.59 10.88
N THR A 248 -0.31 2.90 11.13
CA THR A 248 -0.70 3.53 12.41
C THR A 248 -1.71 4.64 12.18
N ASN A 249 -2.44 5.04 13.21
CA ASN A 249 -3.56 5.96 13.10
C ASN A 249 -3.17 7.44 13.12
N ASN A 250 -2.15 7.81 13.89
CA ASN A 250 -1.64 9.17 14.05
C ASN A 250 -0.13 9.16 14.32
N SER A 251 0.47 10.33 14.44
CA SER A 251 1.92 10.47 14.63
C SER A 251 2.40 9.91 15.98
N LEU A 252 1.62 10.05 17.04
CA LEU A 252 1.99 9.52 18.36
C LEU A 252 2.01 8.00 18.37
N SER A 253 0.96 7.36 17.83
CA SER A 253 0.89 5.89 17.71
C SER A 253 1.99 5.32 16.81
N THR A 254 2.55 6.13 15.91
CA THR A 254 3.71 5.75 15.11
C THR A 254 4.98 5.63 15.95
N ILE A 255 5.21 6.61 16.83
CA ILE A 255 6.33 6.57 17.78
C ILE A 255 6.20 5.36 18.70
N GLU A 256 5.01 5.13 19.27
CA GLU A 256 4.73 3.98 20.12
C GLU A 256 5.00 2.66 19.38
N ARG A 257 4.53 2.55 18.15
CA ARG A 257 4.73 1.34 17.35
C ARG A 257 6.20 1.00 17.12
N LEU A 258 7.07 2.01 16.93
CA LEU A 258 8.50 1.79 16.80
C LEU A 258 9.14 1.37 18.13
N LEU A 259 8.65 1.91 19.24
CA LEU A 259 9.08 1.47 20.58
C LEU A 259 8.65 0.03 20.85
N ASP A 260 7.42 -0.36 20.46
CA ASP A 260 6.92 -1.75 20.56
C ASP A 260 7.70 -2.73 19.66
N MET A 261 8.37 -2.22 18.63
CA MET A 261 9.31 -2.98 17.77
C MET A 261 10.73 -3.01 18.35
N ASP A 262 10.91 -2.73 19.66
CA ASP A 262 12.20 -2.69 20.37
C ASP A 262 13.23 -1.73 19.77
N VAL A 263 12.79 -0.62 19.17
CA VAL A 263 13.68 0.48 18.81
C VAL A 263 13.95 1.31 20.07
N GLU A 264 15.22 1.45 20.43
CA GLU A 264 15.60 2.18 21.63
C GLU A 264 15.28 3.67 21.49
N ARG A 265 14.75 4.29 22.56
CA ARG A 265 14.29 5.70 22.57
C ARG A 265 15.38 6.67 22.11
N TYR A 266 16.60 6.50 22.58
CA TYR A 266 17.72 7.39 22.21
C TYR A 266 18.10 7.30 20.73
N LEU A 267 18.00 6.11 20.11
CA LEU A 267 18.21 5.95 18.69
C LEU A 267 17.07 6.60 17.90
N LEU A 268 15.83 6.38 18.34
CA LEU A 268 14.65 6.92 17.67
C LEU A 268 14.63 8.46 17.74
N SER A 269 15.00 9.06 18.88
CA SER A 269 15.08 10.52 19.03
C SER A 269 16.12 11.15 18.10
N THR A 270 17.21 10.44 17.82
CA THR A 270 18.27 10.91 16.91
C THR A 270 17.88 10.69 15.44
N ALA A 271 17.24 9.57 15.15
CA ALA A 271 16.92 9.15 13.79
C ALA A 271 15.70 9.84 13.18
N LEU A 272 14.66 10.08 14.00
CA LEU A 272 13.36 10.51 13.49
C LEU A 272 13.41 12.00 13.09
N THR A 273 13.09 12.27 11.82
CA THR A 273 12.98 13.62 11.26
C THR A 273 11.54 14.10 11.28
N GLY A 274 10.61 13.21 10.94
CA GLY A 274 9.19 13.53 11.02
C GLY A 274 8.27 12.40 10.62
N ILE A 275 6.98 12.63 10.89
CA ILE A 275 5.90 11.67 10.62
C ILE A 275 4.77 12.41 9.88
N ILE A 276 4.26 11.78 8.83
CA ILE A 276 3.11 12.24 8.05
C ILE A 276 2.00 11.22 8.22
N SER A 277 1.01 11.52 9.03
CA SER A 277 -0.18 10.67 9.15
C SER A 277 -1.25 11.12 8.18
N GLN A 278 -1.87 10.17 7.46
CA GLN A 278 -2.70 10.50 6.31
C GLN A 278 -3.95 9.63 6.20
N ARG A 279 -5.05 10.26 5.76
CA ARG A 279 -6.31 9.65 5.35
C ARG A 279 -6.75 10.23 4.01
N LEU A 280 -7.63 9.54 3.28
CA LEU A 280 -8.28 10.07 2.08
C LEU A 280 -9.77 10.26 2.32
N ALA A 281 -10.25 11.50 2.15
CA ALA A 281 -11.66 11.86 2.12
C ALA A 281 -12.14 12.00 0.67
N LYS A 282 -13.41 11.68 0.39
CA LYS A 282 -14.01 11.98 -0.90
C LYS A 282 -14.17 13.49 -1.06
N THR A 283 -13.90 13.98 -2.27
CA THR A 283 -14.11 15.41 -2.58
C THR A 283 -15.54 15.64 -3.01
N VAL A 284 -16.21 16.60 -2.35
CA VAL A 284 -17.60 16.96 -2.69
C VAL A 284 -17.67 17.61 -4.07
N CYS A 285 -18.67 17.23 -4.84
CA CYS A 285 -18.85 17.74 -6.20
C CYS A 285 -19.16 19.23 -6.20
N THR A 286 -18.31 20.05 -6.76
CA THR A 286 -18.48 21.50 -6.84
C THR A 286 -19.68 21.93 -7.69
N SER A 287 -20.15 21.07 -8.61
CA SER A 287 -21.27 21.36 -9.52
C SER A 287 -22.64 21.16 -8.87
N CYS A 288 -22.77 20.31 -7.83
CA CYS A 288 -24.08 20.00 -7.25
C CYS A 288 -24.10 20.04 -5.71
N ARG A 289 -22.99 20.36 -5.03
CA ARG A 289 -22.97 20.53 -3.57
C ARG A 289 -23.97 21.58 -3.12
N LYS A 290 -24.55 21.39 -1.96
CA LYS A 290 -25.53 22.30 -1.37
C LYS A 290 -24.98 22.86 -0.06
N LYS A 291 -25.27 24.12 0.25
CA LYS A 291 -25.04 24.67 1.59
C LYS A 291 -26.16 24.25 2.51
N ARG A 292 -25.81 23.90 3.74
CA ARG A 292 -26.78 23.65 4.81
C ARG A 292 -26.31 24.25 6.13
N PRO A 293 -27.23 24.55 7.05
CA PRO A 293 -26.85 24.93 8.41
C PRO A 293 -26.14 23.76 9.11
N THR A 294 -25.21 24.09 9.98
CA THR A 294 -24.53 23.14 10.86
C THR A 294 -25.46 22.63 11.93
N THR A 295 -25.37 21.35 12.25
CA THR A 295 -26.04 20.76 13.41
C THR A 295 -25.40 21.25 14.72
N PRO A 296 -26.11 21.16 15.88
CA PRO A 296 -25.51 21.48 17.17
C PRO A 296 -24.23 20.70 17.50
N TYR A 297 -24.14 19.45 17.04
CA TYR A 297 -22.96 18.62 17.20
C TYR A 297 -21.78 19.14 16.36
N GLU A 298 -22.01 19.41 15.09
CA GLU A 298 -20.98 19.96 14.20
C GLU A 298 -20.45 21.30 14.74
N LYS A 299 -21.32 22.20 15.19
CA LYS A 299 -20.92 23.46 15.85
C LYS A 299 -19.99 23.21 17.03
N LYS A 300 -20.34 22.25 17.90
CA LYS A 300 -19.49 21.87 19.04
C LYS A 300 -18.11 21.38 18.58
N VAL A 301 -18.05 20.49 17.58
CA VAL A 301 -16.79 19.96 17.03
C VAL A 301 -15.94 21.07 16.43
N PHE A 302 -16.51 21.95 15.61
CA PHE A 302 -15.80 23.10 15.04
C PHE A 302 -15.28 24.05 16.13
N LYS A 303 -16.08 24.33 17.15
CA LYS A 303 -15.69 25.19 18.25
C LYS A 303 -14.55 24.60 19.10
N LEU A 304 -14.59 23.29 19.34
CA LEU A 304 -13.53 22.57 20.06
C LEU A 304 -12.23 22.55 19.28
N ALA A 305 -12.26 22.03 18.06
CA ALA A 305 -11.06 21.74 17.29
C ALA A 305 -10.45 22.99 16.64
N LEU A 306 -11.27 23.90 16.11
CA LEU A 306 -10.82 25.10 15.40
C LEU A 306 -11.05 26.41 16.16
N LYS A 307 -11.75 26.39 17.32
CA LYS A 307 -12.17 27.57 18.09
C LYS A 307 -12.98 28.55 17.24
N LYS A 308 -13.77 28.04 16.30
CA LYS A 308 -14.61 28.81 15.37
C LYS A 308 -16.07 28.40 15.53
N ASP A 309 -16.98 29.39 15.53
CA ASP A 309 -18.43 29.16 15.42
C ASP A 309 -18.81 29.18 13.93
N ILE A 310 -19.30 28.06 13.41
CA ILE A 310 -19.62 27.87 12.00
C ILE A 310 -21.13 27.66 11.85
N GLU A 311 -21.78 28.52 11.06
CA GLU A 311 -23.23 28.47 10.84
C GLU A 311 -23.62 27.58 9.67
N GLU A 312 -22.82 27.55 8.60
CA GLU A 312 -23.12 26.81 7.36
C GLU A 312 -21.89 26.06 6.86
N ILE A 313 -22.14 24.89 6.27
CA ILE A 313 -21.15 24.08 5.58
C ILE A 313 -21.70 23.57 4.24
N TYR A 314 -20.81 23.11 3.37
CA TYR A 314 -21.21 22.39 2.15
C TYR A 314 -21.49 20.92 2.46
N ASP A 315 -22.54 20.39 1.81
CA ASP A 315 -22.91 18.98 1.87
C ASP A 315 -23.04 18.38 0.48
N ALA A 316 -22.95 17.05 0.40
CA ALA A 316 -23.09 16.32 -0.84
C ALA A 316 -24.55 16.26 -1.29
N ASN A 317 -24.80 16.42 -2.59
CA ASN A 317 -26.09 16.07 -3.16
C ASN A 317 -26.11 14.57 -3.49
N HIS A 318 -26.67 13.76 -2.60
CA HIS A 318 -26.69 12.29 -2.73
C HIS A 318 -27.44 11.76 -3.96
N ASP A 319 -28.31 12.58 -4.59
CA ASP A 319 -28.90 12.27 -5.90
C ASP A 319 -27.85 12.31 -7.02
N GLY A 320 -26.76 13.02 -6.78
CA GLY A 320 -25.67 13.18 -7.74
C GLY A 320 -25.99 14.15 -8.89
N CYS A 321 -25.06 14.19 -9.84
CA CYS A 321 -25.22 14.90 -11.11
C CYS A 321 -24.39 14.17 -12.19
N PRO A 322 -24.51 14.52 -13.49
CA PRO A 322 -23.75 13.86 -14.56
C PRO A 322 -22.21 13.90 -14.40
N LYS A 323 -21.68 14.77 -13.51
CA LYS A 323 -20.23 14.94 -13.26
C LYS A 323 -19.72 14.24 -12.02
N CYS A 324 -20.58 13.56 -11.26
CA CYS A 324 -20.18 12.97 -9.99
C CYS A 324 -20.91 11.66 -9.70
N ASN A 325 -20.42 10.94 -8.69
CA ASN A 325 -21.10 9.78 -8.11
C ASN A 325 -21.68 10.17 -6.76
N LYS A 326 -23.01 10.19 -6.64
CA LYS A 326 -23.73 10.49 -5.39
C LYS A 326 -23.19 11.73 -4.64
N GLY A 327 -22.88 12.79 -5.40
CA GLY A 327 -22.39 14.05 -4.84
C GLY A 327 -20.89 14.14 -4.60
N TYR A 328 -20.10 13.10 -4.92
CA TYR A 328 -18.65 13.07 -4.75
C TYR A 328 -17.91 12.83 -6.06
N HIS A 329 -16.71 13.40 -6.21
CA HIS A 329 -15.84 13.19 -7.35
C HIS A 329 -14.37 13.39 -6.96
N GLY A 330 -13.59 12.31 -6.99
CA GLY A 330 -12.20 12.31 -6.58
C GLY A 330 -12.01 12.26 -5.06
N ARG A 331 -10.76 12.36 -4.62
CA ARG A 331 -10.36 12.28 -3.22
C ARG A 331 -9.35 13.35 -2.89
N ILE A 332 -9.33 13.80 -1.63
CA ILE A 332 -8.34 14.72 -1.07
C ILE A 332 -7.71 14.08 0.16
N ALA A 333 -6.40 14.29 0.34
CA ALA A 333 -5.72 13.80 1.54
C ALA A 333 -6.02 14.71 2.73
N ILE A 334 -6.24 14.11 3.89
CA ILE A 334 -6.29 14.74 5.21
C ILE A 334 -5.00 14.35 5.90
N GLN A 335 -4.24 15.33 6.41
CA GLN A 335 -2.86 15.12 6.81
C GLN A 335 -2.53 15.79 8.14
N GLU A 336 -1.85 15.02 8.99
CA GLU A 336 -1.19 15.48 10.22
C GLU A 336 0.32 15.33 9.99
N VAL A 337 1.08 16.43 10.17
CA VAL A 337 2.54 16.43 10.01
C VAL A 337 3.19 16.80 11.32
N LEU A 338 3.91 15.84 11.88
CA LEU A 338 4.76 16.01 13.05
C LEU A 338 6.21 16.13 12.58
N GLU A 339 6.77 17.33 12.62
CA GLU A 339 8.20 17.57 12.49
C GLU A 339 8.84 17.40 13.88
N ILE A 340 9.95 16.70 13.96
CA ILE A 340 10.61 16.39 15.24
C ILE A 340 11.59 17.53 15.56
N ASP A 341 11.16 18.42 16.44
CA ASP A 341 11.98 19.50 17.00
C ASP A 341 12.84 19.01 18.17
N ASP A 342 13.67 19.91 18.72
CA ASP A 342 14.58 19.60 19.82
C ASP A 342 13.83 19.25 21.13
N ASP A 343 12.67 19.84 21.37
CA ASP A 343 11.86 19.55 22.55
C ASP A 343 11.31 18.13 22.50
N ILE A 344 10.79 17.73 21.35
CA ILE A 344 10.30 16.36 21.11
C ILE A 344 11.47 15.36 21.18
N ARG A 345 12.65 15.69 20.61
CA ARG A 345 13.87 14.86 20.72
C ARG A 345 14.26 14.60 22.15
N ASN A 346 14.34 15.67 22.96
CA ASN A 346 14.75 15.60 24.37
C ASN A 346 13.80 14.75 25.20
N ILE A 347 12.48 14.92 25.00
CA ILE A 347 11.48 14.12 25.69
C ILE A 347 11.52 12.67 25.21
N LEU A 348 11.64 12.44 23.90
CA LEU A 348 11.68 11.09 23.35
C LEU A 348 12.92 10.31 23.80
N ALA A 349 14.07 10.98 23.96
CA ALA A 349 15.30 10.37 24.44
C ALA A 349 15.23 9.93 25.91
N ASN A 350 14.39 10.56 26.72
CA ASN A 350 14.28 10.27 28.15
C ASN A 350 13.50 8.95 28.40
N PRO A 351 14.12 7.93 29.00
CA PRO A 351 13.48 6.63 29.23
C PRO A 351 12.30 6.66 30.20
N ASN A 352 12.25 7.68 31.07
CA ASN A 352 11.25 7.81 32.13
C ASN A 352 10.03 8.65 31.70
N VAL A 353 9.99 9.16 30.49
CA VAL A 353 8.86 9.94 30.00
C VAL A 353 7.65 9.05 29.79
N ARG A 354 6.53 9.49 30.35
CA ARG A 354 5.23 8.85 30.17
C ARG A 354 4.63 9.23 28.83
N LYS A 355 3.75 8.39 28.35
CA LYS A 355 2.97 8.62 27.13
C LYS A 355 2.21 9.95 27.16
N GLU A 356 1.63 10.28 28.30
CA GLU A 356 0.86 11.51 28.50
C GLU A 356 1.72 12.77 28.35
N ASP A 357 2.97 12.72 28.77
CA ASP A 357 3.88 13.86 28.67
C ASP A 357 4.29 14.12 27.21
N LEU A 358 4.57 13.04 26.46
CA LEU A 358 4.82 13.12 25.02
C LEU A 358 3.57 13.63 24.26
N LYS A 359 2.39 13.13 24.62
CA LYS A 359 1.11 13.57 24.07
C LYS A 359 0.86 15.07 24.30
N ARG A 360 1.11 15.56 25.52
CA ARG A 360 0.99 16.98 25.83
C ARG A 360 1.93 17.85 25.02
N LEU A 361 3.16 17.39 24.80
CA LEU A 361 4.12 18.13 23.99
C LEU A 361 3.70 18.16 22.52
N VAL A 362 3.35 17.01 21.95
CA VAL A 362 2.99 16.89 20.52
C VAL A 362 1.73 17.70 20.20
N TYR A 363 0.66 17.53 20.97
CA TYR A 363 -0.63 18.14 20.67
C TYR A 363 -0.96 19.39 21.49
N GLY A 364 -0.38 19.54 22.68
CA GLY A 364 -0.65 20.68 23.56
C GLY A 364 0.09 21.97 23.16
N SER A 365 1.20 21.87 22.42
CA SER A 365 1.96 23.02 21.93
C SER A 365 1.24 23.81 20.82
N GLY A 366 0.23 23.22 20.18
CA GLY A 366 -0.43 23.80 19.00
C GLY A 366 0.42 23.77 17.71
N ASN A 367 1.60 23.17 17.76
CA ASN A 367 2.50 23.07 16.60
C ASN A 367 2.04 22.01 15.59
N VAL A 368 1.23 21.04 16.00
CA VAL A 368 0.70 19.99 15.15
C VAL A 368 -0.75 20.28 14.81
N ILE A 369 -1.05 20.33 13.52
CA ILE A 369 -2.43 20.35 13.01
C ILE A 369 -2.87 18.89 12.95
N THR A 370 -3.84 18.51 13.80
CA THR A 370 -4.34 17.13 13.85
C THR A 370 -5.10 16.75 12.58
N LEU A 371 -5.29 15.44 12.35
CA LEU A 371 -6.12 14.96 11.24
C LEU A 371 -7.52 15.59 11.27
N LEU A 372 -8.13 15.71 12.47
CA LEU A 372 -9.44 16.34 12.62
C LEU A 372 -9.41 17.82 12.23
N GLN A 373 -8.43 18.58 12.71
CA GLN A 373 -8.31 20.01 12.38
C GLN A 373 -8.11 20.25 10.89
N ASP A 374 -7.25 19.46 10.24
CA ASP A 374 -7.03 19.55 8.79
C ASP A 374 -8.30 19.17 8.00
N GLY A 375 -9.00 18.12 8.45
CA GLY A 375 -10.28 17.70 7.87
C GLY A 375 -11.37 18.76 7.98
N LEU A 376 -11.54 19.34 9.16
CA LEU A 376 -12.50 20.41 9.40
C LEU A 376 -12.17 21.68 8.59
N GLN A 377 -10.90 22.02 8.45
CA GLN A 377 -10.49 23.14 7.62
C GLN A 377 -10.86 22.89 6.14
N LYS A 378 -10.67 21.68 5.63
CA LYS A 378 -11.06 21.31 4.26
C LYS A 378 -12.57 21.28 4.04
N ILE A 379 -13.37 21.04 5.08
CA ILE A 379 -14.84 21.24 5.02
C ILE A 379 -15.15 22.73 4.81
N LEU A 380 -14.51 23.64 5.57
CA LEU A 380 -14.73 25.09 5.43
C LEU A 380 -14.32 25.60 4.04
N GLU A 381 -13.28 25.04 3.47
CA GLU A 381 -12.83 25.32 2.11
C GLU A 381 -13.75 24.71 1.03
N GLY A 382 -14.67 23.85 1.44
CA GLY A 382 -15.64 23.20 0.57
C GLY A 382 -15.07 22.08 -0.29
N PHE A 383 -13.98 21.44 0.14
CA PHE A 383 -13.41 20.27 -0.53
C PHE A 383 -14.09 18.97 -0.16
N THR A 384 -14.55 18.81 1.09
CA THR A 384 -15.19 17.59 1.59
C THR A 384 -16.38 17.92 2.48
N THR A 385 -17.03 16.90 3.02
CA THR A 385 -18.18 17.04 3.91
C THR A 385 -17.86 16.57 5.32
N PHE A 386 -18.69 16.97 6.29
CA PHE A 386 -18.58 16.52 7.66
C PHE A 386 -18.78 15.00 7.76
N GLU A 387 -19.73 14.45 7.01
CA GLU A 387 -19.99 13.01 6.93
C GLU A 387 -18.74 12.21 6.53
N GLU A 388 -18.00 12.66 5.52
CA GLU A 388 -16.75 11.98 5.09
C GLU A 388 -15.67 12.04 6.17
N ILE A 389 -15.50 13.19 6.83
CA ILE A 389 -14.51 13.32 7.92
C ILE A 389 -14.89 12.43 9.10
N TYR A 390 -16.19 12.42 9.47
CA TYR A 390 -16.70 11.55 10.53
C TYR A 390 -16.49 10.06 10.24
N ARG A 391 -16.60 9.66 8.97
CA ARG A 391 -16.40 8.27 8.54
C ARG A 391 -14.94 7.80 8.60
N ILE A 392 -13.98 8.70 8.34
CA ILE A 392 -12.55 8.34 8.21
C ILE A 392 -11.72 8.66 9.46
N ILE A 393 -12.22 9.51 10.34
CA ILE A 393 -11.55 9.91 11.58
C ILE A 393 -12.44 9.52 12.76
N GLU A 394 -11.85 8.85 13.75
CA GLU A 394 -12.49 8.60 15.03
C GLU A 394 -12.45 9.89 15.86
N ILE A 395 -13.43 10.77 15.63
CA ILE A 395 -13.45 12.14 16.18
C ILE A 395 -13.26 12.15 17.70
N ASP A 396 -13.90 11.24 18.41
CA ASP A 396 -13.80 11.17 19.86
C ASP A 396 -12.40 10.82 20.34
N ASN A 397 -11.70 9.91 19.66
CA ASN A 397 -10.33 9.55 19.99
C ASN A 397 -9.38 10.69 19.62
N ASP A 398 -9.58 11.36 18.48
CA ASP A 398 -8.75 12.48 18.05
C ASP A 398 -8.91 13.70 18.98
N ILE A 399 -10.12 13.96 19.46
CA ILE A 399 -10.39 14.98 20.48
C ILE A 399 -9.71 14.64 21.81
N ASN A 400 -9.79 13.38 22.26
CA ASN A 400 -9.13 12.93 23.48
C ASN A 400 -7.61 13.00 23.34
N ASP A 401 -7.07 12.61 22.18
CA ASP A 401 -5.64 12.68 21.90
C ASP A 401 -5.12 14.10 21.82
N SER A 402 -5.93 15.04 21.36
CA SER A 402 -5.57 16.46 21.22
C SER A 402 -5.63 17.28 22.53
N CYS A 403 -5.81 16.66 23.69
CA CYS A 403 -5.92 17.33 25.00
C CYS A 403 -7.12 18.28 25.17
N TYR A 404 -8.21 18.08 24.45
CA TYR A 404 -9.46 18.83 24.63
C TYR A 404 -10.34 18.27 25.78
N GLU A 405 -9.73 17.76 26.82
CA GLU A 405 -10.32 16.94 27.91
C GLU A 405 -11.54 17.55 28.64
N SER A 406 -11.71 18.87 28.63
CA SER A 406 -12.78 19.51 29.40
C SER A 406 -14.19 19.41 28.75
N PHE A 407 -14.28 18.97 27.49
CA PHE A 407 -15.54 18.98 26.74
C PHE A 407 -16.07 17.58 26.37
N THR A 408 -15.24 16.54 26.46
CA THR A 408 -15.57 15.20 25.99
C THR A 408 -16.64 14.48 26.80
N LYS A 409 -16.75 14.75 28.10
CA LYS A 409 -17.77 14.09 28.95
C LYS A 409 -19.21 14.42 28.57
N ALA A 410 -19.47 15.64 28.11
CA ALA A 410 -20.82 16.08 27.75
C ALA A 410 -21.25 15.66 26.32
N VAL A 411 -20.29 15.47 25.41
CA VAL A 411 -20.54 15.11 24.01
C VAL A 411 -20.72 13.61 23.82
N THR A 412 -19.94 12.79 24.57
CA THR A 412 -19.94 11.34 24.44
C THR A 412 -21.23 10.66 24.92
N GLU A 413 -21.92 11.24 25.90
CA GLU A 413 -23.08 10.58 26.49
C GLU A 413 -24.34 10.75 25.63
N GLU A 414 -24.59 11.92 25.09
CA GLU A 414 -25.70 12.15 24.14
C GLU A 414 -25.50 11.39 22.80
N GLN A 415 -24.26 11.30 22.33
CA GLN A 415 -23.95 10.58 21.08
C GLN A 415 -23.94 9.07 21.22
N ARG A 416 -23.45 8.52 22.35
CA ARG A 416 -23.59 7.08 22.62
C ARG A 416 -25.05 6.65 22.58
N ILE A 417 -25.93 7.43 23.17
CA ILE A 417 -27.37 7.17 23.18
C ILE A 417 -27.96 7.23 21.75
N GLU A 418 -27.52 8.16 20.92
CA GLU A 418 -28.05 8.30 19.55
C GLU A 418 -27.45 7.25 18.58
N LEU A 419 -26.16 6.95 18.70
CA LEU A 419 -25.49 5.86 17.98
C LEU A 419 -26.02 4.48 18.39
N ASP A 420 -26.25 4.25 19.69
CA ASP A 420 -26.85 3.00 20.17
C ASP A 420 -28.30 2.86 19.70
N LYS A 421 -29.06 3.94 19.64
CA LYS A 421 -30.41 3.94 19.05
C LYS A 421 -30.38 3.65 17.55
N LYS A 422 -29.44 4.22 16.81
CA LYS A 422 -29.26 3.98 15.37
C LYS A 422 -28.80 2.55 15.10
N ARG A 423 -27.82 2.07 15.87
CA ARG A 423 -27.29 0.71 15.79
C ARG A 423 -28.34 -0.34 16.17
N THR A 424 -29.15 -0.05 17.18
CA THR A 424 -30.28 -0.92 17.60
C THR A 424 -31.36 -0.96 16.52
N LYS A 425 -31.60 0.16 15.84
CA LYS A 425 -32.57 0.24 14.74
C LYS A 425 -32.10 -0.54 13.51
N GLU A 426 -30.84 -0.40 13.13
CA GLU A 426 -30.20 -1.16 12.04
C GLU A 426 -30.13 -2.66 12.35
N LEU A 427 -29.80 -3.03 13.59
CA LEU A 427 -29.78 -4.43 14.04
C LEU A 427 -31.17 -5.07 14.04
N ASN A 428 -32.20 -4.32 14.43
CA ASN A 428 -33.59 -4.78 14.39
C ASN A 428 -34.11 -4.89 12.95
N GLU A 429 -33.65 -4.04 12.04
CA GLU A 429 -33.99 -4.11 10.61
C GLU A 429 -33.29 -5.29 9.92
N LEU A 430 -32.02 -5.56 10.25
CA LEU A 430 -31.28 -6.76 9.82
C LEU A 430 -31.96 -8.05 10.33
N LYS A 431 -32.34 -8.11 11.61
CA LYS A 431 -33.08 -9.26 12.16
C LYS A 431 -34.46 -9.45 11.51
N ARG A 432 -35.11 -8.37 11.12
CA ARG A 432 -36.39 -8.41 10.38
C ARG A 432 -36.18 -8.95 8.96
N LEU A 433 -35.12 -8.54 8.28
CA LEU A 433 -34.77 -9.06 6.95
C LEU A 433 -34.35 -10.54 7.00
N GLU A 434 -33.61 -10.96 8.02
CA GLU A 434 -33.28 -12.37 8.26
C GLU A 434 -34.51 -13.20 8.56
N SER A 435 -35.47 -12.70 9.36
CA SER A 435 -36.72 -13.41 9.63
C SER A 435 -37.63 -13.54 8.39
N VAL A 436 -37.64 -12.52 7.52
CA VAL A 436 -38.38 -12.54 6.24
C VAL A 436 -37.73 -13.53 5.26
N SER A 437 -36.40 -13.61 5.21
CA SER A 437 -35.70 -14.59 4.37
C SER A 437 -35.89 -16.01 4.89
N ALA A 438 -35.85 -16.23 6.22
CA ALA A 438 -36.10 -17.54 6.82
C ALA A 438 -37.55 -18.02 6.60
N THR A 439 -38.53 -17.09 6.63
CA THR A 439 -39.95 -17.41 6.33
C THR A 439 -40.17 -17.72 4.85
N LYS A 440 -39.42 -17.11 3.97
CA LYS A 440 -39.45 -17.42 2.52
C LYS A 440 -38.89 -18.80 2.22
N VAL A 441 -37.77 -19.16 2.85
CA VAL A 441 -37.16 -20.51 2.72
C VAL A 441 -38.06 -21.58 3.32
N ALA A 442 -38.76 -21.30 4.44
CA ALA A 442 -39.68 -22.25 5.05
C ALA A 442 -40.97 -22.47 4.20
N ASN A 443 -41.44 -21.45 3.49
CA ASN A 443 -42.59 -21.60 2.58
C ASN A 443 -42.26 -22.28 1.26
N ASP A 444 -41.02 -22.14 0.75
CA ASP A 444 -40.57 -22.86 -0.46
C ASP A 444 -40.26 -24.34 -0.19
N THR A 445 -39.92 -24.72 1.07
CA THR A 445 -39.73 -26.15 1.44
C THR A 445 -41.03 -26.87 1.74
N SER A 446 -42.13 -26.17 2.08
CA SER A 446 -43.45 -26.83 2.29
C SER A 446 -44.18 -27.21 0.99
N SER A 447 -43.78 -26.66 -0.16
CA SER A 447 -44.36 -26.98 -1.49
C SER A 447 -43.71 -28.19 -2.22
N ILE A 448 -42.65 -28.79 -1.66
CA ILE A 448 -41.90 -29.90 -2.28
C ILE A 448 -42.17 -31.26 -1.62
N VAL A 449 -42.95 -31.34 -0.54
CA VAL A 449 -43.16 -32.60 0.25
C VAL A 449 -44.40 -33.37 -0.17
N ASP A 450 -45.18 -32.98 -1.19
CA ASP A 450 -46.30 -33.78 -1.69
C ASP A 450 -45.98 -34.46 -3.01
N LYS A 451 -45.12 -35.47 -3.02
CA LYS A 451 -45.09 -36.62 -3.96
C LYS A 451 -43.84 -37.47 -3.75
N LYS A 452 -43.95 -38.50 -2.87
CA LYS A 452 -43.36 -39.82 -3.14
C LYS A 452 -43.83 -40.88 -2.11
N GLN A 453 -44.31 -41.94 -2.68
CA GLN A 453 -44.85 -43.15 -2.13
C GLN A 453 -43.90 -43.93 -1.19
N LEU A 454 -44.55 -44.50 -0.15
CA LEU A 454 -44.34 -45.76 0.57
C LEU A 454 -43.27 -46.74 0.09
N ILE A 455 -42.38 -47.16 0.97
CA ILE A 455 -41.89 -48.55 1.18
C ILE A 455 -41.52 -48.72 2.68
N PRO A 456 -41.63 -49.92 3.28
CA PRO A 456 -41.98 -50.06 4.72
C PRO A 456 -40.80 -50.30 5.68
N THR A 457 -41.12 -49.98 6.89
CA THR A 457 -40.47 -50.12 8.18
C THR A 457 -39.77 -51.46 8.45
N THR A 458 -38.57 -51.41 9.00
CA THR A 458 -38.08 -52.42 9.92
C THR A 458 -37.55 -51.72 11.17
N THR A 459 -38.18 -52.09 12.27
CA THR A 459 -37.95 -51.64 13.64
C THR A 459 -36.62 -52.14 14.19
N MET A 460 -35.81 -51.28 14.80
CA MET A 460 -34.91 -51.64 15.89
C MET A 460 -34.93 -50.59 16.99
N THR A 461 -35.16 -51.06 18.18
CA THR A 461 -35.33 -50.35 19.45
C THR A 461 -34.06 -49.70 19.98
N PRO A 462 -34.18 -48.61 20.74
CA PRO A 462 -33.03 -47.92 21.33
C PRO A 462 -32.65 -48.46 22.69
N SER A 463 -31.36 -48.63 22.95
CA SER A 463 -30.81 -48.84 24.28
C SER A 463 -30.24 -47.54 24.86
N ASN A 464 -30.61 -47.34 26.12
CA ASN A 464 -30.43 -46.16 26.95
C ASN A 464 -28.96 -45.79 27.28
N PRO A 465 -28.74 -44.55 27.70
CA PRO A 465 -27.40 -43.97 27.93
C PRO A 465 -26.90 -44.23 29.35
N THR A 466 -25.63 -44.48 29.48
CA THR A 466 -24.93 -44.48 30.77
C THR A 466 -24.29 -43.11 31.03
N ASN A 467 -24.73 -42.52 32.12
CA ASN A 467 -24.14 -41.38 32.80
C ASN A 467 -22.70 -41.67 33.25
N ILE A 468 -21.77 -40.79 32.93
CA ILE A 468 -20.52 -40.66 33.68
C ILE A 468 -20.35 -39.20 34.08
N ASN A 469 -20.52 -39.03 35.37
CA ASN A 469 -20.28 -37.83 36.16
C ASN A 469 -18.77 -37.71 36.43
N ILE A 470 -18.10 -36.63 36.10
CA ILE A 470 -16.77 -36.33 36.65
C ILE A 470 -16.74 -34.87 37.09
N ASN A 471 -16.64 -34.72 38.40
CA ASN A 471 -16.46 -33.47 39.13
C ASN A 471 -15.01 -32.92 38.97
N PRO A 472 -14.80 -31.63 39.08
CA PRO A 472 -13.49 -31.02 39.00
C PRO A 472 -12.79 -30.98 40.35
N THR A 473 -11.53 -31.35 40.39
CA THR A 473 -10.66 -31.11 41.56
C THR A 473 -9.39 -30.39 41.10
N SER A 474 -9.23 -29.27 41.73
CA SER A 474 -8.07 -28.39 41.75
C SER A 474 -6.85 -29.02 42.39
N ALA A 475 -5.63 -28.71 41.90
CA ALA A 475 -4.51 -28.35 42.77
C ALA A 475 -3.24 -28.03 41.94
N PRO A 476 -2.37 -27.17 42.45
CA PRO A 476 -1.33 -26.47 41.72
C PRO A 476 0.01 -27.22 41.74
N ILE A 477 0.80 -27.03 40.67
CA ILE A 477 2.15 -27.58 40.62
C ILE A 477 3.14 -26.54 41.13
N VAL A 478 3.86 -26.99 42.15
CA VAL A 478 4.93 -26.34 42.89
C VAL A 478 6.21 -26.27 42.06
N VAL A 479 6.86 -25.12 42.09
CA VAL A 479 8.24 -24.88 41.64
C VAL A 479 9.20 -25.24 42.79
N PRO A 480 10.30 -25.96 42.59
CA PRO A 480 11.37 -26.04 43.58
C PRO A 480 12.49 -25.03 43.32
N PRO A 481 13.14 -24.52 44.36
CA PRO A 481 14.15 -23.51 44.28
C PRO A 481 15.60 -24.03 44.33
N LYS A 482 16.47 -23.23 43.76
CA LYS A 482 17.86 -22.93 44.13
C LYS A 482 18.77 -24.01 44.70
N ASP A 483 19.97 -24.03 44.15
CA ASP A 483 21.15 -23.96 45.02
C ASP A 483 22.30 -23.16 44.37
N SER A 484 22.82 -22.30 45.23
CA SER A 484 23.95 -21.41 45.10
C SER A 484 25.26 -22.15 45.37
N LYS A 485 26.35 -21.80 44.69
CA LYS A 485 27.69 -21.78 45.33
C LYS A 485 28.58 -20.68 44.76
N THR A 486 28.92 -19.85 45.68
CA THR A 486 29.94 -18.79 45.74
C THR A 486 31.36 -19.38 45.61
N ILE A 487 32.24 -18.71 44.87
CA ILE A 487 33.67 -18.61 45.24
C ILE A 487 34.15 -17.21 44.85
N ALA A 488 34.57 -16.50 45.87
CA ALA A 488 35.33 -15.26 45.82
C ALA A 488 36.84 -15.56 45.65
N THR A 489 37.57 -14.70 44.95
CA THR A 489 38.95 -14.40 45.34
C THR A 489 39.33 -13.01 44.83
N GLN A 490 39.87 -12.26 45.76
CA GLN A 490 40.43 -10.92 45.69
C GLN A 490 41.72 -10.87 44.89
N ALA A 491 42.02 -9.75 44.26
CA ALA A 491 43.36 -9.13 44.39
C ALA A 491 43.32 -7.63 43.96
N VAL A 492 43.69 -6.83 44.88
CA VAL A 492 43.96 -5.39 44.85
C VAL A 492 45.37 -5.18 44.29
N VAL A 493 45.56 -4.22 43.38
CA VAL A 493 46.81 -3.41 43.35
C VAL A 493 46.47 -2.01 42.85
N LYS A 494 46.71 -1.02 43.72
CA LYS A 494 46.85 0.40 43.41
C LYS A 494 48.14 0.65 42.65
N ASN A 495 48.15 1.61 41.74
CA ASN A 495 49.24 2.54 41.64
C ASN A 495 48.83 3.87 41.01
N GLU A 496 49.08 4.90 41.77
CA GLU A 496 49.00 6.31 41.42
C GLU A 496 50.25 6.69 40.60
N GLY A 497 50.11 7.61 39.67
CA GLY A 497 51.21 8.20 38.92
C GLY A 497 50.78 9.45 38.18
N ASN A 498 50.99 10.57 38.85
CA ASN A 498 50.96 11.95 38.32
C ASN A 498 51.84 12.12 37.10
N VAL A 499 51.36 12.78 36.03
CA VAL A 499 52.19 13.63 35.18
C VAL A 499 51.39 14.81 34.63
N THR A 500 51.97 15.98 34.89
CA THR A 500 51.58 17.36 34.55
C THR A 500 51.62 17.67 33.03
N PRO A 501 50.93 18.75 32.59
CA PRO A 501 50.83 19.11 31.17
C PRO A 501 52.00 19.98 30.69
N LEU A 502 52.41 19.78 29.45
CA LEU A 502 53.36 20.65 28.73
C LEU A 502 52.64 21.39 27.59
N ASN A 503 52.84 22.69 27.59
CA ASN A 503 52.28 23.69 26.67
C ASN A 503 53.21 23.90 25.45
N PRO A 504 52.73 24.54 24.38
CA PRO A 504 53.17 24.36 23.00
C PRO A 504 54.29 25.33 22.59
N ASN A 505 55.05 24.93 21.62
CA ASN A 505 55.91 25.87 20.90
C ASN A 505 55.56 25.93 19.42
N LYS A 506 55.44 27.17 18.97
CA LYS A 506 55.28 27.62 17.58
C LYS A 506 56.53 27.32 16.80
N GLU A 507 56.38 26.78 15.60
CA GLU A 507 57.34 27.03 14.52
C GLU A 507 56.61 27.32 13.18
N ASN A 508 57.06 28.45 12.61
CA ASN A 508 56.64 28.97 11.31
C ASN A 508 57.22 28.16 10.19
N ILE A 509 56.38 27.72 9.23
CA ILE A 509 56.83 27.28 7.91
C ILE A 509 56.10 28.10 6.85
N LYS A 510 56.88 28.83 6.05
CA LYS A 510 56.45 29.65 4.90
C LYS A 510 55.94 28.78 3.77
N PRO A 511 54.98 29.26 2.96
CA PRO A 511 54.46 28.51 1.80
C PRO A 511 55.40 28.62 0.58
N VAL A 512 55.56 27.49 -0.12
CA VAL A 512 56.25 27.37 -1.40
C VAL A 512 55.22 27.54 -2.52
N PRO A 513 55.48 28.33 -3.59
CA PRO A 513 54.54 28.55 -4.66
C PRO A 513 54.52 27.41 -5.69
N THR A 514 53.37 26.85 -5.94
CA THR A 514 53.12 25.86 -6.98
C THR A 514 52.91 26.57 -8.34
N GLN A 515 53.81 26.30 -9.28
CA GLN A 515 53.69 26.74 -10.68
C GLN A 515 52.63 25.93 -11.42
N GLN A 516 51.70 26.63 -12.08
CA GLN A 516 50.77 26.06 -13.07
C GLN A 516 51.50 25.94 -14.43
N PRO A 517 51.34 24.85 -15.19
CA PRO A 517 51.68 24.82 -16.59
C PRO A 517 50.52 25.35 -17.46
N GLN A 518 50.77 26.40 -18.21
CA GLN A 518 49.92 26.86 -19.30
C GLN A 518 50.05 25.93 -20.49
N ILE A 519 48.91 25.44 -21.02
CA ILE A 519 48.84 24.78 -22.33
C ILE A 519 48.12 25.70 -23.30
N LYS A 520 48.83 26.07 -24.35
CA LYS A 520 48.33 26.85 -25.48
C LYS A 520 47.33 26.07 -26.32
N SER A 521 46.25 26.70 -26.69
CA SER A 521 45.26 26.26 -27.67
C SER A 521 45.81 26.34 -29.09
N GLU A 522 45.81 25.24 -29.83
CA GLU A 522 45.84 25.24 -31.30
C GLU A 522 44.64 24.44 -31.82
N ASN A 523 43.77 25.13 -32.53
CA ASN A 523 42.64 24.55 -33.27
C ASN A 523 43.13 23.96 -34.60
N LYS A 524 42.88 22.68 -34.83
CA LYS A 524 42.73 22.11 -36.18
C LYS A 524 41.64 21.06 -36.19
N PRO A 525 40.77 21.02 -37.22
CA PRO A 525 39.66 20.07 -37.28
C PRO A 525 40.14 18.67 -37.70
N VAL A 526 39.74 17.66 -36.96
CA VAL A 526 39.99 16.24 -37.28
C VAL A 526 38.70 15.59 -37.74
N THR A 527 38.73 15.08 -38.96
CA THR A 527 37.69 14.24 -39.57
C THR A 527 37.59 12.89 -38.86
N PRO A 528 36.39 12.27 -38.71
CA PRO A 528 36.28 11.00 -38.02
C PRO A 528 36.71 9.80 -38.88
N PRO A 529 37.34 8.77 -38.29
CA PRO A 529 37.72 7.57 -39.00
C PRO A 529 36.52 6.63 -39.26
N LYS A 530 36.54 5.99 -40.43
CA LYS A 530 35.63 4.94 -40.89
C LYS A 530 35.67 3.73 -39.93
N LYS A 531 34.47 3.26 -39.52
CA LYS A 531 34.29 1.99 -38.81
C LYS A 531 34.59 0.81 -39.74
N GLU A 532 35.60 0.03 -39.46
CA GLU A 532 35.75 -1.33 -39.97
C GLU A 532 34.93 -2.28 -39.12
N ALA A 533 34.20 -3.16 -39.82
CA ALA A 533 33.35 -4.17 -39.21
C ALA A 533 34.20 -5.37 -38.73
N THR A 534 34.14 -5.66 -37.44
CA THR A 534 34.66 -6.92 -36.87
C THR A 534 33.63 -8.04 -37.06
N PRO A 535 34.04 -9.27 -37.41
CA PRO A 535 33.15 -10.40 -37.59
C PRO A 535 32.67 -10.96 -36.23
N PRO A 536 31.50 -11.62 -36.19
CA PRO A 536 30.91 -12.10 -34.95
C PRO A 536 31.67 -13.29 -34.37
N ILE A 537 31.95 -13.24 -33.07
CA ILE A 537 32.52 -14.35 -32.31
C ILE A 537 31.42 -15.38 -32.03
N VAL A 538 31.57 -16.57 -32.60
CA VAL A 538 30.75 -17.73 -32.28
C VAL A 538 31.26 -18.36 -30.99
N VAL A 539 30.52 -18.25 -29.90
CA VAL A 539 30.80 -18.96 -28.65
C VAL A 539 30.01 -20.27 -28.65
N THR A 540 30.71 -21.37 -28.80
CA THR A 540 30.17 -22.72 -28.58
C THR A 540 30.26 -23.05 -27.08
N PRO A 541 29.20 -23.53 -26.42
CA PRO A 541 29.26 -23.97 -25.03
C PRO A 541 29.95 -25.34 -24.96
N LYS A 542 31.04 -25.45 -24.18
CA LYS A 542 31.65 -26.71 -23.77
C LYS A 542 30.77 -27.39 -22.75
N ILE A 543 30.21 -28.54 -23.09
CA ILE A 543 29.51 -29.43 -22.17
C ILE A 543 30.57 -30.34 -21.52
N THR A 544 30.77 -30.22 -20.22
CA THR A 544 31.53 -31.18 -19.40
C THR A 544 30.58 -32.27 -18.90
N PRO A 545 30.86 -33.54 -19.03
CA PRO A 545 30.01 -34.60 -18.50
C PRO A 545 30.23 -34.75 -16.99
N THR A 546 29.15 -34.56 -16.22
CA THR A 546 29.09 -34.95 -14.80
C THR A 546 28.57 -36.38 -14.68
N ASN A 547 29.33 -37.18 -13.93
CA ASN A 547 29.02 -38.57 -13.60
C ASN A 547 27.67 -38.70 -12.86
N PRO A 548 26.91 -39.79 -13.11
CA PRO A 548 25.69 -40.06 -12.38
C PRO A 548 25.98 -40.58 -10.97
N VAL A 549 25.35 -39.95 -9.98
CA VAL A 549 25.32 -40.46 -8.59
C VAL A 549 24.27 -41.56 -8.52
N ILE A 550 24.70 -42.73 -8.09
CA ILE A 550 23.83 -43.90 -7.83
C ILE A 550 23.18 -43.70 -6.46
N PRO A 551 21.84 -43.75 -6.30
CA PRO A 551 21.21 -43.81 -4.99
C PRO A 551 21.29 -45.23 -4.40
N GLN A 552 21.71 -45.33 -3.15
CA GLN A 552 21.67 -46.59 -2.38
C GLN A 552 20.23 -47.03 -2.10
N VAL A 553 19.94 -48.27 -2.40
CA VAL A 553 18.69 -48.97 -2.12
C VAL A 553 18.67 -49.40 -0.66
N ILE A 554 17.70 -48.92 0.09
CA ILE A 554 17.33 -49.53 1.40
C ILE A 554 16.17 -50.51 1.14
N ASN A 555 16.43 -51.75 1.43
CA ASN A 555 15.47 -52.86 1.36
C ASN A 555 14.42 -52.75 2.46
N THR A 556 13.14 -52.67 2.11
CA THR A 556 12.04 -53.18 2.96
C THR A 556 11.04 -53.92 2.09
N GLU A 557 10.82 -55.16 2.42
CA GLU A 557 9.86 -56.06 1.78
C GLU A 557 8.41 -55.58 1.95
N LYS A 558 7.63 -55.59 0.88
CA LYS A 558 6.34 -56.26 0.63
C LYS A 558 5.62 -55.64 -0.56
N GLY A 559 5.49 -56.48 -1.55
CA GLY A 559 4.66 -56.58 -2.72
C GLY A 559 3.47 -55.59 -2.93
N VAL A 560 3.61 -54.77 -4.00
CA VAL A 560 2.49 -54.37 -4.87
C VAL A 560 3.13 -53.94 -6.18
N THR A 561 2.66 -54.52 -7.29
CA THR A 561 3.07 -54.24 -8.66
C THR A 561 2.76 -52.81 -9.07
N PRO A 562 3.71 -52.06 -9.73
CA PRO A 562 3.41 -50.74 -10.26
C PRO A 562 2.80 -50.79 -11.68
N PRO A 563 1.98 -49.81 -12.04
CA PRO A 563 1.40 -49.72 -13.39
C PRO A 563 2.41 -49.23 -14.42
N ILE A 564 2.27 -49.76 -15.63
CA ILE A 564 3.09 -49.49 -16.81
C ILE A 564 2.85 -48.03 -17.29
N VAL A 565 3.90 -47.21 -17.31
CA VAL A 565 3.88 -45.87 -17.91
C VAL A 565 4.31 -46.02 -19.39
N VAL A 566 3.40 -45.75 -20.30
CA VAL A 566 3.67 -45.63 -21.73
C VAL A 566 4.08 -44.19 -22.05
N THR A 567 5.33 -43.96 -22.43
CA THR A 567 5.81 -42.69 -22.96
C THR A 567 5.57 -42.59 -24.47
N PRO A 568 4.97 -41.52 -24.99
CA PRO A 568 4.87 -41.32 -26.44
C PRO A 568 6.21 -40.75 -26.97
N LYS A 569 6.71 -41.38 -28.05
CA LYS A 569 7.85 -40.89 -28.87
C LYS A 569 7.44 -39.62 -29.60
N ILE A 570 8.16 -38.54 -29.35
CA ILE A 570 8.06 -37.27 -30.11
C ILE A 570 9.14 -37.30 -31.20
N THR A 571 8.72 -37.25 -32.46
CA THR A 571 9.57 -37.01 -33.63
C THR A 571 9.73 -35.50 -33.85
N PRO A 572 10.94 -34.99 -34.11
CA PRO A 572 11.13 -33.57 -34.36
C PRO A 572 10.74 -33.20 -35.81
N THR A 573 9.81 -32.24 -35.94
CA THR A 573 9.54 -31.55 -37.20
C THR A 573 10.26 -30.19 -37.22
N ASN A 574 10.94 -29.94 -38.34
CA ASN A 574 11.72 -28.72 -38.61
C ASN A 574 10.85 -27.45 -38.61
N PRO A 575 11.36 -26.30 -38.15
CA PRO A 575 10.65 -25.03 -38.24
C PRO A 575 10.75 -24.43 -39.65
N VAL A 576 9.60 -24.04 -40.17
CA VAL A 576 9.45 -23.24 -41.42
C VAL A 576 9.66 -21.77 -41.07
N ILE A 577 10.60 -21.11 -41.72
CA ILE A 577 10.88 -19.68 -41.63
C ILE A 577 9.90 -18.91 -42.52
N PRO A 578 9.16 -17.91 -42.03
CA PRO A 578 8.35 -17.04 -42.93
C PRO A 578 9.27 -15.97 -43.56
N GLN A 579 9.13 -15.83 -44.88
CA GLN A 579 9.79 -14.76 -45.66
C GLN A 579 9.12 -13.40 -45.37
N VAL A 580 9.98 -12.38 -45.15
CA VAL A 580 9.60 -10.97 -45.00
C VAL A 580 9.38 -10.38 -46.42
N ILE A 581 8.15 -9.98 -46.73
CA ILE A 581 7.84 -9.17 -47.92
C ILE A 581 7.96 -7.70 -47.56
N ASN A 582 8.94 -7.03 -48.15
CA ASN A 582 9.20 -5.60 -48.02
C ASN A 582 8.36 -4.85 -49.06
N THR A 583 7.31 -4.11 -48.65
CA THR A 583 6.64 -3.13 -49.48
C THR A 583 6.87 -1.72 -48.94
N LYS A 584 7.77 -0.99 -49.61
CA LYS A 584 7.90 0.47 -49.48
C LYS A 584 6.64 1.13 -50.07
N LYS A 585 5.94 1.94 -49.27
CA LYS A 585 5.06 3.00 -49.75
C LYS A 585 5.60 4.35 -49.24
N GLU A 586 5.92 5.21 -50.19
CA GLU A 586 6.28 6.59 -50.01
C GLU A 586 5.09 7.37 -49.47
N VAL A 587 5.30 8.19 -48.45
CA VAL A 587 4.33 9.14 -47.92
C VAL A 587 4.89 10.56 -48.13
N THR A 588 4.21 11.32 -49.00
CA THR A 588 4.46 12.73 -49.23
C THR A 588 4.04 13.58 -48.01
N PRO A 589 4.79 14.63 -47.64
CA PRO A 589 4.45 15.49 -46.50
C PRO A 589 3.39 16.53 -46.89
N ILE A 590 2.35 16.63 -46.06
CA ILE A 590 1.34 17.69 -46.12
C ILE A 590 1.85 18.93 -45.37
N SER A 591 1.97 20.05 -46.10
CA SER A 591 2.32 21.39 -45.57
C SER A 591 1.14 21.98 -44.79
N ILE A 592 1.33 22.31 -43.52
CA ILE A 592 0.36 23.05 -42.70
C ILE A 592 0.86 24.51 -42.55
N THR A 593 0.09 25.45 -43.13
CA THR A 593 0.28 26.88 -42.95
C THR A 593 -0.39 27.36 -41.66
N PRO A 594 0.25 28.17 -40.79
CA PRO A 594 -0.39 28.71 -39.60
C PRO A 594 -1.30 29.90 -39.90
N LEU A 595 -2.53 29.83 -39.37
CA LEU A 595 -3.48 30.97 -39.36
C LEU A 595 -3.13 31.93 -38.24
N MET A 596 -2.90 33.18 -38.60
CA MET A 596 -2.74 34.33 -37.69
C MET A 596 -4.07 34.74 -37.06
N PRO A 597 -4.10 35.26 -35.81
CA PRO A 597 -5.32 35.73 -35.19
C PRO A 597 -5.67 37.16 -35.68
N ASN A 598 -6.94 37.34 -36.04
CA ASN A 598 -7.54 38.61 -36.39
C ASN A 598 -7.74 39.49 -35.14
N LYS A 599 -7.24 40.72 -35.19
CA LYS A 599 -7.59 41.83 -34.30
C LYS A 599 -8.78 42.59 -34.90
N SER A 600 -9.64 43.06 -34.03
CA SER A 600 -10.61 44.18 -34.10
C SER A 600 -12.05 43.70 -33.82
N ALA A 601 -12.76 44.22 -32.88
CA ALA A 601 -13.11 45.51 -32.32
C ALA A 601 -13.79 45.24 -30.94
#